data_bf64917c48bcf73879afc8484e4d3149
#
_entry.id   bf64917c48bcf73879afc8484e4d3149
#
_cell.length_a   1.000
_cell.length_b   1.000
_cell.length_c   1.000
_cell.angle_alpha   90.00
_cell.angle_beta   90.00
_cell.angle_gamma   90.00
#
_symmetry.space_group_name_H-M   'P 1'
#
loop_
_entity.id
_entity.type
_entity.pdbx_description
1 polymer ?
#
loop_
_entity_poly.entity_id
_entity_poly.type
_entity_poly.pdbx_seq_one_letter_code
_entity_poly.pdbx_strand_id
1 'polypeptide(L)'
;MQKDFITATPDSGGSGSTTVTATAPANQTESARSVNLSVAGGGMTRTVGASQAAGVVTWNYYFSVTPTSLSFVAGGETKSVTVTSYRKKVINGVETSTQENVNWTPTVSGTGFSVSGSNVTATANSATTTRSGTATYTQAGSGKTQAVSLSQAAEAWSISSTNINISGYGSGSGTVTVTAPASGSWSIDFASNAFSLNASPTSGTGSKTVTINAINDSVQTGIRNIDIYLKSGGSTKDTGNIRVRIISGS
;
A
#
# COMPACT_ATOMS: atom_id res chain seq x y z
N MET A 1 -31.82 -1.81 -52.67
CA MET A 1 -31.12 -3.10 -52.72
C MET A 1 -30.00 -3.09 -51.68
N GLN A 2 -29.94 -4.05 -50.81
CA GLN A 2 -28.80 -4.24 -49.93
C GLN A 2 -27.99 -5.44 -50.43
N LYS A 3 -26.71 -5.29 -50.58
CA LYS A 3 -25.81 -6.36 -50.95
C LYS A 3 -24.58 -6.30 -50.11
N ASP A 4 -24.43 -7.34 -49.25
CA ASP A 4 -23.33 -7.43 -48.30
C ASP A 4 -23.31 -6.19 -47.36
N PHE A 5 -22.28 -5.37 -47.37
CA PHE A 5 -22.15 -4.18 -46.51
C PHE A 5 -22.59 -2.86 -47.17
N ILE A 6 -23.12 -2.90 -48.41
CA ILE A 6 -23.54 -1.70 -49.15
C ILE A 6 -25.05 -1.70 -49.36
N THR A 7 -25.64 -0.54 -49.14
CA THR A 7 -27.02 -0.23 -49.53
C THR A 7 -27.00 0.75 -50.73
N ALA A 8 -27.65 0.37 -51.81
CA ALA A 8 -27.83 1.23 -52.99
C ALA A 8 -29.26 1.76 -53.06
N THR A 9 -29.40 3.08 -53.23
CA THR A 9 -30.71 3.76 -53.30
C THR A 9 -30.69 4.83 -54.40
N PRO A 10 -31.71 4.85 -55.31
CA PRO A 10 -32.77 3.84 -55.46
C PRO A 10 -32.21 2.50 -55.99
N ASP A 11 -32.95 1.40 -55.77
CA ASP A 11 -32.56 0.06 -56.25
C ASP A 11 -33.13 -0.28 -57.66
N SER A 12 -33.92 0.61 -58.21
CA SER A 12 -34.51 0.55 -59.58
C SER A 12 -34.69 1.94 -60.12
N GLY A 13 -34.75 2.05 -61.43
CA GLY A 13 -34.96 3.28 -62.14
C GLY A 13 -35.76 3.06 -63.41
N GLY A 14 -36.40 4.15 -63.98
CA GLY A 14 -37.10 4.15 -65.26
C GLY A 14 -36.20 4.45 -66.45
N SER A 15 -36.78 4.82 -67.59
CA SER A 15 -36.02 5.27 -68.75
C SER A 15 -35.32 6.61 -68.48
N GLY A 16 -34.05 6.76 -68.93
CA GLY A 16 -33.21 7.92 -68.69
C GLY A 16 -32.11 7.69 -67.72
N SER A 17 -31.49 8.75 -67.16
CA SER A 17 -30.42 8.70 -66.20
C SER A 17 -30.98 8.75 -64.81
N THR A 18 -30.54 7.84 -63.92
CA THR A 18 -30.85 7.83 -62.48
C THR A 18 -29.55 7.78 -61.72
N THR A 19 -29.37 8.70 -60.74
CA THR A 19 -28.27 8.67 -59.85
C THR A 19 -28.55 7.66 -58.73
N VAL A 20 -27.66 6.70 -58.53
CA VAL A 20 -27.74 5.73 -57.44
C VAL A 20 -26.69 6.07 -56.38
N THR A 21 -27.12 6.28 -55.15
CA THR A 21 -26.25 6.51 -54.01
C THR A 21 -25.96 5.17 -53.31
N ALA A 22 -24.68 4.82 -53.21
CA ALA A 22 -24.22 3.66 -52.48
C ALA A 22 -23.67 4.12 -51.10
N THR A 23 -24.23 3.58 -50.02
CA THR A 23 -23.80 3.87 -48.63
C THR A 23 -23.32 2.61 -47.94
N ALA A 24 -22.34 2.75 -47.06
CA ALA A 24 -21.82 1.67 -46.25
C ALA A 24 -21.62 2.14 -44.81
N PRO A 25 -21.99 1.34 -43.80
CA PRO A 25 -21.61 1.61 -42.39
C PRO A 25 -20.10 1.48 -42.23
N ALA A 26 -19.55 2.08 -41.15
CA ALA A 26 -18.14 1.95 -40.81
C ALA A 26 -17.72 0.48 -40.74
N ASN A 27 -16.55 0.17 -41.30
CA ASN A 27 -16.01 -1.19 -41.26
C ASN A 27 -15.47 -1.51 -39.85
N GLN A 28 -16.18 -2.31 -39.08
CA GLN A 28 -15.79 -2.73 -37.73
C GLN A 28 -14.89 -3.99 -37.73
N THR A 29 -14.20 -4.27 -38.85
CA THR A 29 -13.26 -5.39 -38.99
C THR A 29 -11.85 -4.88 -39.33
N GLU A 30 -10.85 -5.71 -39.03
CA GLU A 30 -9.44 -5.43 -39.31
C GLU A 30 -9.03 -5.71 -40.77
N SER A 31 -9.97 -6.09 -41.60
CA SER A 31 -9.74 -6.40 -43.01
C SER A 31 -10.54 -5.46 -43.91
N ALA A 32 -9.94 -5.05 -45.01
CA ALA A 32 -10.66 -4.39 -46.07
C ALA A 32 -11.73 -5.33 -46.65
N ARG A 33 -12.82 -4.76 -47.11
CA ARG A 33 -13.89 -5.52 -47.72
C ARG A 33 -14.27 -4.92 -49.05
N SER A 34 -14.74 -5.77 -49.99
CA SER A 34 -15.17 -5.34 -51.33
C SER A 34 -16.40 -6.11 -51.79
N VAL A 35 -17.17 -5.50 -52.63
CA VAL A 35 -18.35 -6.10 -53.25
C VAL A 35 -18.55 -5.53 -54.64
N ASN A 36 -19.08 -6.35 -55.55
CA ASN A 36 -19.50 -5.91 -56.86
C ASN A 36 -21.01 -5.63 -56.92
N LEU A 37 -21.35 -4.41 -57.23
CA LEU A 37 -22.73 -4.00 -57.49
C LEU A 37 -23.02 -4.23 -58.97
N SER A 38 -24.08 -4.98 -59.30
CA SER A 38 -24.52 -5.23 -60.67
C SER A 38 -25.71 -4.34 -61.01
N VAL A 39 -25.60 -3.60 -62.10
CA VAL A 39 -26.68 -2.78 -62.70
C VAL A 39 -27.12 -3.44 -63.92
N ALA A 40 -28.41 -3.80 -64.06
CA ALA A 40 -28.97 -4.46 -65.18
C ALA A 40 -30.08 -3.58 -65.82
N GLY A 41 -30.12 -3.45 -67.19
CA GLY A 41 -31.11 -2.73 -67.92
C GLY A 41 -30.97 -2.90 -69.43
N GLY A 42 -32.07 -2.96 -70.15
CA GLY A 42 -32.07 -3.10 -71.61
C GLY A 42 -31.35 -4.35 -72.13
N GLY A 43 -31.36 -5.47 -71.38
CA GLY A 43 -30.66 -6.70 -71.75
C GLY A 43 -29.14 -6.69 -71.44
N MET A 44 -28.60 -5.61 -70.86
CA MET A 44 -27.18 -5.47 -70.48
C MET A 44 -27.00 -5.48 -68.97
N THR A 45 -25.86 -6.02 -68.52
CA THR A 45 -25.43 -5.97 -67.13
C THR A 45 -24.05 -5.30 -67.05
N ARG A 46 -23.90 -4.36 -66.14
CA ARG A 46 -22.61 -3.72 -65.77
C ARG A 46 -22.32 -3.90 -64.35
N THR A 47 -21.04 -4.11 -64.03
CA THR A 47 -20.57 -4.31 -62.67
C THR A 47 -19.72 -3.12 -62.24
N VAL A 48 -20.00 -2.61 -61.04
CA VAL A 48 -19.23 -1.56 -60.36
C VAL A 48 -18.65 -2.14 -59.08
N GLY A 49 -17.33 -2.18 -58.99
CA GLY A 49 -16.65 -2.59 -57.78
C GLY A 49 -16.69 -1.46 -56.73
N ALA A 50 -17.01 -1.85 -55.49
CA ALA A 50 -16.94 -0.97 -54.34
C ALA A 50 -16.04 -1.62 -53.30
N SER A 51 -15.15 -0.84 -52.71
CA SER A 51 -14.24 -1.30 -51.62
C SER A 51 -14.28 -0.35 -50.44
N GLN A 52 -14.06 -0.89 -49.28
CA GLN A 52 -13.94 -0.15 -48.04
C GLN A 52 -12.71 -0.61 -47.28
N ALA A 53 -11.89 0.32 -46.82
CA ALA A 53 -10.69 0.03 -46.04
C ALA A 53 -11.02 -0.71 -44.71
N ALA A 54 -10.02 -1.37 -44.15
CA ALA A 54 -10.09 -1.90 -42.80
C ALA A 54 -10.40 -0.81 -41.76
N GLY A 55 -11.03 -1.17 -40.72
CA GLY A 55 -11.24 -0.27 -39.57
C GLY A 55 -9.91 0.13 -38.91
N VAL A 56 -9.86 1.35 -38.43
CA VAL A 56 -8.70 1.86 -37.69
C VAL A 56 -8.67 1.19 -36.31
N VAL A 57 -7.60 0.49 -36.02
CA VAL A 57 -7.40 -0.21 -34.73
C VAL A 57 -6.66 0.70 -33.75
N THR A 58 -7.23 0.85 -32.56
CA THR A 58 -6.60 1.51 -31.39
C THR A 58 -6.83 0.67 -30.16
N TRP A 59 -6.30 1.12 -29.00
CA TRP A 59 -6.42 0.39 -27.75
C TRP A 59 -6.84 1.31 -26.60
N ASN A 60 -7.83 0.87 -25.83
CA ASN A 60 -8.17 1.45 -24.55
C ASN A 60 -7.44 0.69 -23.44
N TYR A 61 -6.70 1.42 -22.60
CA TYR A 61 -5.92 0.84 -21.51
C TYR A 61 -6.63 1.01 -20.19
N TYR A 62 -6.65 -0.06 -19.39
CA TYR A 62 -7.25 -0.16 -18.08
C TYR A 62 -6.18 -0.54 -17.06
N PHE A 63 -6.05 0.26 -16.01
CA PHE A 63 -5.03 0.07 -15.01
C PHE A 63 -5.55 0.50 -13.62
N SER A 64 -5.40 -0.39 -12.62
CA SER A 64 -5.70 -0.08 -11.23
C SER A 64 -4.86 -0.95 -10.28
N VAL A 65 -4.60 -0.42 -9.09
CA VAL A 65 -3.89 -1.11 -8.01
C VAL A 65 -4.69 -0.96 -6.73
N THR A 66 -4.90 -2.04 -6.02
CA THR A 66 -5.69 -2.08 -4.78
C THR A 66 -5.02 -2.99 -3.75
N PRO A 67 -4.90 -2.57 -2.48
CA PRO A 67 -5.28 -1.28 -1.92
C PRO A 67 -4.33 -0.13 -2.34
N THR A 68 -4.72 1.12 -2.12
CA THR A 68 -3.92 2.32 -2.41
C THR A 68 -3.03 2.75 -1.24
N SER A 69 -3.09 2.02 -0.13
CA SER A 69 -2.22 2.22 1.04
C SER A 69 -1.93 0.90 1.74
N LEU A 70 -0.72 0.76 2.29
CA LEU A 70 -0.30 -0.37 3.10
C LEU A 70 0.34 0.15 4.39
N SER A 71 -0.12 -0.40 5.54
CA SER A 71 0.46 -0.12 6.85
C SER A 71 1.18 -1.35 7.36
N PHE A 72 2.43 -1.20 7.80
CA PHE A 72 3.31 -2.27 8.26
C PHE A 72 3.59 -2.15 9.75
N VAL A 73 3.75 -3.29 10.42
CA VAL A 73 4.20 -3.33 11.82
C VAL A 73 5.70 -3.00 11.92
N ALA A 74 6.14 -2.55 13.09
CA ALA A 74 7.55 -2.20 13.34
C ALA A 74 8.51 -3.37 13.05
N GLY A 75 8.14 -4.61 13.37
CA GLY A 75 8.97 -5.80 13.16
C GLY A 75 9.23 -6.15 11.70
N GLY A 76 8.55 -5.49 10.78
CA GLY A 76 8.62 -5.80 9.34
C GLY A 76 7.67 -6.92 8.94
N GLU A 77 7.21 -6.86 7.71
CA GLU A 77 6.34 -7.87 7.10
C GLU A 77 6.26 -7.66 5.59
N THR A 78 5.63 -8.59 4.90
CA THR A 78 5.33 -8.49 3.47
C THR A 78 3.82 -8.42 3.28
N LYS A 79 3.36 -7.47 2.46
CA LYS A 79 1.95 -7.32 2.06
C LYS A 79 1.85 -7.25 0.55
N SER A 80 0.72 -7.67 0.00
CA SER A 80 0.50 -7.68 -1.44
C SER A 80 -0.58 -6.67 -1.86
N VAL A 81 -0.48 -6.24 -3.10
CA VAL A 81 -1.53 -5.51 -3.81
C VAL A 81 -2.06 -6.34 -4.96
N THR A 82 -3.28 -6.06 -5.39
CA THR A 82 -3.84 -6.59 -6.63
C THR A 82 -3.65 -5.56 -7.72
N VAL A 83 -2.99 -5.93 -8.81
CA VAL A 83 -2.80 -5.09 -9.99
C VAL A 83 -3.71 -5.59 -11.10
N THR A 84 -4.60 -4.73 -11.57
CA THR A 84 -5.42 -4.97 -12.77
C THR A 84 -4.81 -4.19 -13.91
N SER A 85 -4.38 -4.89 -14.97
CA SER A 85 -3.66 -4.28 -16.09
C SER A 85 -4.01 -4.99 -17.40
N TYR A 86 -4.81 -4.35 -18.22
CA TYR A 86 -5.20 -4.89 -19.53
C TYR A 86 -5.51 -3.76 -20.50
N ARG A 87 -5.69 -4.13 -21.78
CA ARG A 87 -6.20 -3.25 -22.84
C ARG A 87 -7.31 -3.95 -23.61
N LYS A 88 -8.20 -3.17 -24.15
CA LYS A 88 -9.25 -3.64 -25.06
C LYS A 88 -9.09 -3.01 -26.42
N LYS A 89 -9.30 -3.83 -27.46
CA LYS A 89 -9.23 -3.40 -28.84
C LYS A 89 -10.41 -2.49 -29.17
N VAL A 90 -10.12 -1.41 -29.88
CA VAL A 90 -11.11 -0.45 -30.39
C VAL A 90 -10.97 -0.40 -31.90
N ILE A 91 -12.09 -0.55 -32.64
CA ILE A 91 -12.12 -0.45 -34.09
C ILE A 91 -13.05 0.69 -34.46
N ASN A 92 -12.54 1.70 -35.18
CA ASN A 92 -13.26 2.90 -35.53
C ASN A 92 -14.03 3.55 -34.37
N GLY A 93 -13.38 3.60 -33.15
CA GLY A 93 -13.93 4.20 -31.96
C GLY A 93 -14.87 3.29 -31.16
N VAL A 94 -15.17 2.08 -31.64
CA VAL A 94 -16.02 1.10 -30.91
C VAL A 94 -15.15 0.05 -30.23
N GLU A 95 -15.31 -0.08 -28.90
CA GLU A 95 -14.58 -1.08 -28.12
C GLU A 95 -15.14 -2.47 -28.44
N THR A 96 -14.24 -3.42 -28.66
CA THR A 96 -14.59 -4.83 -28.95
C THR A 96 -14.46 -5.68 -27.66
N SER A 97 -14.89 -6.94 -27.73
CA SER A 97 -14.68 -7.90 -26.64
C SER A 97 -13.22 -8.40 -26.54
N THR A 98 -12.36 -8.09 -27.51
CA THR A 98 -10.95 -8.53 -27.48
C THR A 98 -10.19 -7.78 -26.38
N GLN A 99 -9.72 -8.54 -25.40
CA GLN A 99 -8.96 -8.06 -24.27
C GLN A 99 -7.59 -8.74 -24.22
N GLU A 100 -6.54 -7.98 -23.88
CA GLU A 100 -5.19 -8.47 -23.72
C GLU A 100 -4.60 -7.96 -22.41
N ASN A 101 -3.90 -8.83 -21.67
CA ASN A 101 -3.16 -8.40 -20.49
C ASN A 101 -1.98 -7.52 -20.91
N VAL A 102 -1.69 -6.51 -20.09
CA VAL A 102 -0.58 -5.58 -20.31
C VAL A 102 0.39 -5.70 -19.14
N ASN A 103 1.66 -5.84 -19.46
CA ASN A 103 2.72 -5.88 -18.44
C ASN A 103 2.79 -4.56 -17.67
N TRP A 104 3.27 -4.65 -16.45
CA TRP A 104 3.50 -3.52 -15.58
C TRP A 104 4.78 -3.73 -14.76
N THR A 105 5.35 -2.65 -14.25
CA THR A 105 6.56 -2.66 -13.44
C THR A 105 6.36 -1.85 -12.17
N PRO A 106 6.82 -2.35 -10.99
CA PRO A 106 6.78 -1.61 -9.76
C PRO A 106 8.12 -0.92 -9.50
N THR A 107 8.07 0.22 -8.84
CA THR A 107 9.19 0.90 -8.19
C THR A 107 8.81 1.27 -6.77
N VAL A 108 9.78 1.47 -5.89
CA VAL A 108 9.52 1.88 -4.50
C VAL A 108 10.49 2.95 -4.07
N SER A 109 10.00 3.90 -3.27
CA SER A 109 10.78 4.90 -2.55
C SER A 109 10.53 4.77 -1.05
N GLY A 110 11.43 5.32 -0.25
CA GLY A 110 11.41 5.25 1.21
C GLY A 110 12.34 4.16 1.75
N THR A 111 13.10 4.53 2.78
CA THR A 111 14.08 3.63 3.42
C THR A 111 13.37 2.44 4.08
N GLY A 112 13.90 1.24 3.84
CA GLY A 112 13.43 0.01 4.46
C GLY A 112 12.23 -0.63 3.75
N PHE A 113 11.81 -0.10 2.60
CA PHE A 113 10.80 -0.73 1.76
C PHE A 113 11.46 -1.30 0.49
N SER A 114 10.94 -2.42 0.05
CA SER A 114 11.28 -3.06 -1.23
C SER A 114 10.03 -3.58 -1.92
N VAL A 115 10.07 -3.73 -3.23
CA VAL A 115 8.95 -4.26 -4.02
C VAL A 115 9.43 -5.32 -4.99
N SER A 116 8.67 -6.40 -5.10
CA SER A 116 8.89 -7.47 -6.09
C SER A 116 7.53 -7.94 -6.61
N GLY A 117 7.26 -7.67 -7.88
CA GLY A 117 5.93 -7.90 -8.44
C GLY A 117 4.86 -7.16 -7.62
N SER A 118 3.83 -7.86 -7.19
CA SER A 118 2.75 -7.31 -6.36
C SER A 118 3.08 -7.24 -4.86
N ASN A 119 4.21 -7.78 -4.42
CA ASN A 119 4.58 -7.85 -3.02
C ASN A 119 5.43 -6.65 -2.60
N VAL A 120 5.02 -5.97 -1.55
CA VAL A 120 5.79 -4.91 -0.88
C VAL A 120 6.26 -5.45 0.46
N THR A 121 7.56 -5.39 0.70
CA THR A 121 8.20 -5.84 1.95
C THR A 121 8.76 -4.63 2.70
N ALA A 122 8.44 -4.56 3.98
CA ALA A 122 9.07 -3.65 4.92
C ALA A 122 10.03 -4.44 5.81
N THR A 123 11.30 -4.02 5.91
CA THR A 123 12.25 -4.54 6.91
C THR A 123 11.92 -3.97 8.29
N ALA A 124 12.46 -4.56 9.37
CA ALA A 124 12.23 -4.04 10.72
C ALA A 124 12.59 -2.55 10.84
N ASN A 125 11.73 -1.79 11.53
CA ASN A 125 11.94 -0.38 11.87
C ASN A 125 12.33 -0.30 13.35
N SER A 126 13.63 -0.21 13.62
CA SER A 126 14.17 -0.05 14.98
C SER A 126 14.16 1.39 15.50
N ALA A 127 13.67 2.34 14.72
CA ALA A 127 13.56 3.73 15.13
C ALA A 127 12.30 3.96 15.98
N THR A 128 12.36 4.96 16.86
CA THR A 128 11.22 5.42 17.66
C THR A 128 10.25 6.33 16.88
N THR A 129 10.48 6.48 15.57
CA THR A 129 9.63 7.25 14.65
C THR A 129 9.07 6.36 13.56
N THR A 130 7.85 6.64 13.14
CA THR A 130 7.25 6.02 11.95
C THR A 130 8.05 6.36 10.71
N ARG A 131 8.06 5.46 9.73
CA ARG A 131 8.63 5.74 8.41
C ARG A 131 7.58 5.56 7.32
N SER A 132 7.76 6.25 6.22
CA SER A 132 6.85 6.25 5.09
C SER A 132 7.60 6.04 3.77
N GLY A 133 6.86 5.63 2.77
CA GLY A 133 7.36 5.43 1.42
C GLY A 133 6.22 5.40 0.41
N THR A 134 6.55 5.14 -0.83
CA THR A 134 5.57 5.01 -1.92
C THR A 134 6.00 3.89 -2.85
N ALA A 135 5.12 2.95 -3.13
CA ALA A 135 5.28 2.01 -4.23
C ALA A 135 4.49 2.54 -5.44
N THR A 136 5.14 2.65 -6.59
CA THR A 136 4.53 3.15 -7.83
C THR A 136 4.53 2.03 -8.85
N TYR A 137 3.36 1.74 -9.39
CA TYR A 137 3.13 0.73 -10.42
C TYR A 137 2.88 1.43 -11.75
N THR A 138 3.58 1.03 -12.80
CA THR A 138 3.50 1.65 -14.13
C THR A 138 3.09 0.61 -15.16
N GLN A 139 2.00 0.87 -15.90
CA GLN A 139 1.55 0.02 -16.99
C GLN A 139 2.37 0.27 -18.24
N ALA A 140 2.87 -0.79 -18.86
CA ALA A 140 3.60 -0.71 -20.13
C ALA A 140 2.69 -0.19 -21.27
N GLY A 141 3.28 0.52 -22.22
CA GLY A 141 2.60 1.00 -23.44
C GLY A 141 1.68 2.20 -23.24
N SER A 142 0.95 2.28 -22.13
CA SER A 142 0.11 3.45 -21.83
C SER A 142 0.81 4.50 -20.97
N GLY A 143 1.83 4.11 -20.20
CA GLY A 143 2.47 4.96 -19.21
C GLY A 143 1.59 5.31 -18.00
N LYS A 144 0.41 4.69 -17.85
CA LYS A 144 -0.45 4.91 -16.68
C LYS A 144 0.24 4.46 -15.40
N THR A 145 0.18 5.26 -14.36
CA THR A 145 0.78 4.98 -13.06
C THR A 145 -0.27 4.98 -11.96
N GLN A 146 -0.01 4.16 -10.92
CA GLN A 146 -0.78 4.17 -9.69
C GLN A 146 0.17 4.09 -8.52
N ALA A 147 0.06 5.04 -7.59
CA ALA A 147 0.82 5.07 -6.35
C ALA A 147 0.07 4.34 -5.22
N VAL A 148 0.84 3.65 -4.38
CA VAL A 148 0.40 3.02 -3.13
C VAL A 148 1.21 3.64 -2.01
N SER A 149 0.55 4.30 -1.06
CA SER A 149 1.20 4.90 0.09
C SER A 149 1.62 3.83 1.09
N LEU A 150 2.85 3.93 1.60
CA LEU A 150 3.41 2.99 2.56
C LEU A 150 3.65 3.70 3.89
N SER A 151 3.25 3.08 4.99
CA SER A 151 3.56 3.54 6.34
C SER A 151 4.02 2.36 7.18
N GLN A 152 5.03 2.55 8.03
CA GLN A 152 5.45 1.53 8.98
C GLN A 152 5.52 2.13 10.38
N ALA A 153 4.95 1.40 11.34
CA ALA A 153 4.97 1.79 12.74
C ALA A 153 6.39 1.97 13.28
N ALA A 154 6.54 2.87 14.23
CA ALA A 154 7.73 2.98 15.05
C ALA A 154 7.87 1.78 15.97
N GLU A 155 9.10 1.51 16.43
CA GLU A 155 9.34 0.54 17.49
C GLU A 155 8.77 1.11 18.80
N ALA A 156 7.92 0.32 19.47
CA ALA A 156 7.30 0.73 20.72
C ALA A 156 8.22 0.38 21.91
N TRP A 157 8.65 1.43 22.61
CA TRP A 157 9.38 1.32 23.87
C TRP A 157 8.67 2.17 24.93
N SER A 158 8.37 1.60 26.08
CA SER A 158 7.87 2.37 27.21
C SER A 158 8.17 1.69 28.53
N ILE A 159 8.23 2.49 29.60
CA ILE A 159 8.28 2.01 30.97
C ILE A 159 7.24 2.76 31.80
N SER A 160 6.41 2.03 32.54
CA SER A 160 5.42 2.66 33.41
C SER A 160 6.04 3.23 34.67
N SER A 161 5.32 4.15 35.31
CA SER A 161 5.66 4.65 36.65
C SER A 161 5.08 3.74 37.72
N THR A 162 5.62 3.84 38.95
CA THR A 162 5.11 3.11 40.13
C THR A 162 5.20 3.94 41.41
N ASN A 163 4.40 3.56 42.43
CA ASN A 163 4.47 4.12 43.78
C ASN A 163 4.92 3.04 44.74
N ILE A 164 5.87 3.36 45.64
CA ILE A 164 6.37 2.49 46.66
C ILE A 164 6.16 3.16 48.01
N ASN A 165 5.55 2.47 48.99
CA ASN A 165 5.40 2.94 50.32
C ASN A 165 6.35 2.14 51.26
N ILE A 166 7.06 2.86 52.12
CA ILE A 166 7.98 2.28 53.11
C ILE A 166 7.57 2.83 54.51
N SER A 167 7.45 1.96 55.49
CA SER A 167 7.20 2.35 56.88
C SER A 167 8.51 2.34 57.65
N GLY A 168 8.92 3.48 58.18
CA GLY A 168 10.15 3.64 58.99
C GLY A 168 11.43 3.17 58.29
N TYR A 169 12.29 2.51 59.05
CA TYR A 169 13.39 1.75 58.51
C TYR A 169 12.87 0.43 57.92
N GLY A 170 13.02 0.25 56.63
CA GLY A 170 12.49 -0.96 56.02
C GLY A 170 12.60 -0.93 54.50
N SER A 171 11.87 -1.82 53.90
CA SER A 171 11.82 -1.94 52.46
C SER A 171 10.39 -1.89 51.94
N GLY A 172 10.24 -1.51 50.71
CA GLY A 172 8.99 -1.56 49.93
C GLY A 172 9.26 -1.96 48.51
N SER A 173 8.23 -2.41 47.86
CA SER A 173 8.32 -2.77 46.43
C SER A 173 7.13 -2.25 45.61
N GLY A 174 7.36 -2.08 44.35
CA GLY A 174 6.34 -1.76 43.34
C GLY A 174 6.71 -2.42 42.03
N THR A 175 5.79 -2.43 41.10
CA THR A 175 6.04 -3.01 39.77
C THR A 175 5.95 -1.94 38.70
N VAL A 176 6.83 -2.04 37.70
CA VAL A 176 6.74 -1.30 36.43
C VAL A 176 6.56 -2.29 35.31
N THR A 177 5.86 -1.85 34.24
CA THR A 177 5.74 -2.62 33.01
C THR A 177 6.69 -2.02 31.99
N VAL A 178 7.59 -2.84 31.49
CA VAL A 178 8.41 -2.54 30.31
C VAL A 178 7.67 -3.03 29.09
N THR A 179 7.44 -2.14 28.12
CA THR A 179 7.00 -2.48 26.77
C THR A 179 8.20 -2.37 25.85
N ALA A 180 8.49 -3.43 25.12
CA ALA A 180 9.60 -3.49 24.18
C ALA A 180 9.25 -4.45 23.05
N PRO A 181 9.87 -4.30 21.84
CA PRO A 181 9.76 -5.28 20.76
C PRO A 181 10.14 -6.69 21.25
N ALA A 182 9.55 -7.73 20.62
CA ALA A 182 9.76 -9.12 21.06
C ALA A 182 11.24 -9.52 21.10
N SER A 183 12.06 -9.02 20.17
CA SER A 183 13.52 -9.22 20.12
C SER A 183 14.32 -8.08 20.77
N GLY A 184 13.64 -7.03 21.26
CA GLY A 184 14.28 -5.84 21.80
C GLY A 184 14.89 -6.12 23.17
N SER A 185 16.23 -6.12 23.26
CA SER A 185 16.96 -6.25 24.54
C SER A 185 16.97 -4.92 25.26
N TRP A 186 16.73 -4.95 26.56
CA TRP A 186 16.68 -3.75 27.41
C TRP A 186 17.38 -3.95 28.74
N SER A 187 17.73 -2.84 29.36
CA SER A 187 18.17 -2.74 30.73
C SER A 187 17.49 -1.57 31.44
N ILE A 188 17.45 -1.65 32.75
CA ILE A 188 16.93 -0.60 33.62
C ILE A 188 18.09 0.06 34.38
N ASP A 189 18.01 1.38 34.42
CA ASP A 189 18.91 2.23 35.17
C ASP A 189 18.09 3.24 35.98
N PHE A 190 18.68 3.79 37.03
CA PHE A 190 18.04 4.75 37.95
C PHE A 190 18.81 6.05 37.98
N ALA A 191 18.09 7.17 38.05
CA ALA A 191 18.73 8.41 38.42
C ALA A 191 19.39 8.27 39.81
N SER A 192 20.51 8.94 40.03
CA SER A 192 21.18 8.99 41.32
C SER A 192 20.21 9.47 42.41
N ASN A 193 20.08 8.74 43.51
CA ASN A 193 19.13 9.02 44.57
C ASN A 193 19.67 8.60 45.96
N ALA A 194 18.96 8.98 47.01
CA ALA A 194 19.30 8.71 48.40
C ALA A 194 18.81 7.32 48.89
N PHE A 195 18.31 6.46 48.03
CA PHE A 195 17.79 5.13 48.35
C PHE A 195 18.57 4.05 47.64
N SER A 196 18.68 2.90 48.23
CA SER A 196 19.10 1.69 47.55
C SER A 196 17.92 1.15 46.74
N LEU A 197 17.94 1.40 45.42
CA LEU A 197 16.98 0.85 44.48
C LEU A 197 17.59 -0.31 43.72
N ASN A 198 16.80 -1.34 43.50
CA ASN A 198 17.15 -2.38 42.54
C ASN A 198 15.92 -2.82 41.74
N ALA A 199 16.16 -3.28 40.51
CA ALA A 199 15.15 -3.86 39.64
C ALA A 199 15.34 -5.37 39.54
N SER A 200 14.27 -6.12 39.49
CA SER A 200 14.30 -7.56 39.24
C SER A 200 13.24 -7.96 38.24
N PRO A 201 13.63 -8.37 37.02
CA PRO A 201 15.00 -8.41 36.49
C PRO A 201 15.52 -6.99 36.12
N THR A 202 16.86 -6.83 36.16
CA THR A 202 17.52 -5.56 35.71
C THR A 202 17.63 -5.43 34.23
N SER A 203 17.41 -6.49 33.46
CA SER A 203 17.46 -6.54 32.02
C SER A 203 16.58 -7.66 31.48
N GLY A 204 16.30 -7.59 30.17
CA GLY A 204 15.48 -8.61 29.52
C GLY A 204 15.33 -8.40 28.03
N THR A 205 14.46 -9.19 27.43
CA THR A 205 14.00 -9.04 26.05
C THR A 205 12.47 -9.04 26.00
N GLY A 206 11.90 -8.26 25.08
CA GLY A 206 10.46 -8.13 24.93
C GLY A 206 9.81 -7.45 26.14
N SER A 207 8.48 -7.38 26.14
CA SER A 207 7.72 -6.76 27.22
C SER A 207 7.72 -7.63 28.48
N LYS A 208 7.95 -7.01 29.65
CA LYS A 208 7.98 -7.69 30.96
C LYS A 208 7.52 -6.78 32.08
N THR A 209 6.98 -7.39 33.13
CA THR A 209 6.83 -6.75 34.45
C THR A 209 8.14 -6.88 35.22
N VAL A 210 8.57 -5.78 35.81
CA VAL A 210 9.80 -5.66 36.61
C VAL A 210 9.42 -5.20 38.00
N THR A 211 9.91 -5.90 39.04
CA THR A 211 9.76 -5.48 40.43
C THR A 211 10.86 -4.50 40.79
N ILE A 212 10.47 -3.36 41.34
CA ILE A 212 11.39 -2.37 41.89
C ILE A 212 11.34 -2.47 43.40
N ASN A 213 12.48 -2.73 44.00
CA ASN A 213 12.64 -2.74 45.44
C ASN A 213 13.37 -1.48 45.89
N ALA A 214 12.85 -0.86 46.94
CA ALA A 214 13.44 0.32 47.56
C ALA A 214 13.71 0.01 49.05
N ILE A 215 14.91 0.34 49.52
CA ILE A 215 15.32 0.18 50.91
C ILE A 215 15.58 1.56 51.50
N ASN A 216 14.92 1.86 52.62
CA ASN A 216 15.22 3.04 53.44
C ASN A 216 16.24 2.66 54.51
N ASP A 217 17.49 3.05 54.31
CA ASP A 217 18.62 2.82 55.24
C ASP A 217 18.96 4.06 56.05
N SER A 218 18.15 5.12 55.94
CA SER A 218 18.31 6.39 56.64
C SER A 218 16.99 6.88 57.24
N VAL A 219 17.05 7.70 58.31
CA VAL A 219 15.87 8.24 59.05
C VAL A 219 15.14 9.35 58.28
N GLN A 220 15.03 9.24 56.99
CA GLN A 220 14.35 10.26 56.18
C GLN A 220 12.88 9.89 55.98
N THR A 221 11.98 10.78 56.37
CA THR A 221 10.56 10.70 56.04
C THR A 221 10.23 11.62 54.86
N GLY A 222 9.17 11.31 54.12
CA GLY A 222 8.68 12.19 53.03
C GLY A 222 8.52 11.48 51.72
N ILE A 223 8.46 12.26 50.65
CA ILE A 223 8.27 11.76 49.30
C ILE A 223 9.52 12.05 48.45
N ARG A 224 9.97 11.05 47.72
CA ARG A 224 11.01 11.18 46.68
C ARG A 224 10.49 10.70 45.36
N ASN A 225 10.76 11.48 44.30
CA ASN A 225 10.51 11.09 42.93
C ASN A 225 11.87 10.76 42.27
N ILE A 226 11.97 9.61 41.67
CA ILE A 226 13.20 9.08 41.08
C ILE A 226 12.90 8.63 39.67
N ASP A 227 13.67 9.12 38.72
CA ASP A 227 13.53 8.69 37.34
C ASP A 227 14.13 7.29 37.16
N ILE A 228 13.37 6.44 36.47
CA ILE A 228 13.78 5.11 36.03
C ILE A 228 13.91 5.15 34.50
N TYR A 229 15.05 4.73 34.02
CA TYR A 229 15.38 4.77 32.60
C TYR A 229 15.32 3.38 31.99
N LEU A 230 14.53 3.25 30.92
CA LEU A 230 14.55 2.09 30.05
C LEU A 230 15.61 2.34 28.97
N LYS A 231 16.64 1.49 28.91
CA LYS A 231 17.75 1.61 27.97
C LYS A 231 17.79 0.43 27.00
N SER A 232 18.22 0.68 25.77
CA SER A 232 18.54 -0.35 24.77
C SER A 232 19.71 0.11 23.92
N GLY A 233 20.72 -0.75 23.75
CA GLY A 233 21.94 -0.39 23.01
C GLY A 233 22.69 0.81 23.60
N GLY A 234 22.62 0.99 24.93
CA GLY A 234 23.25 2.12 25.64
C GLY A 234 22.47 3.45 25.58
N SER A 235 21.38 3.52 24.82
CA SER A 235 20.55 4.74 24.69
C SER A 235 19.27 4.62 25.52
N THR A 236 18.84 5.71 26.16
CA THR A 236 17.53 5.79 26.83
C THR A 236 16.42 5.77 25.78
N LYS A 237 15.49 4.84 25.93
CA LYS A 237 14.33 4.67 25.06
C LYS A 237 13.07 5.32 25.64
N ASP A 238 12.93 5.28 26.96
CA ASP A 238 11.84 5.91 27.69
C ASP A 238 12.24 6.17 29.15
N THR A 239 11.50 7.03 29.84
CA THR A 239 11.71 7.38 31.24
C THR A 239 10.38 7.29 31.98
N GLY A 240 10.34 6.47 33.01
CA GLY A 240 9.27 6.41 34.00
C GLY A 240 9.65 7.14 35.28
N ASN A 241 8.73 7.14 36.26
CA ASN A 241 8.97 7.74 37.55
C ASN A 241 8.60 6.76 38.68
N ILE A 242 9.47 6.66 39.69
CA ILE A 242 9.23 5.92 40.92
C ILE A 242 8.97 6.95 42.02
N ARG A 243 7.77 6.95 42.56
CA ARG A 243 7.43 7.75 43.71
C ARG A 243 7.56 6.91 44.98
N VAL A 244 8.61 7.14 45.77
CA VAL A 244 8.81 6.49 47.08
C VAL A 244 8.26 7.41 48.15
N ARG A 245 7.33 6.88 48.97
CA ARG A 245 6.76 7.55 50.15
C ARG A 245 7.21 6.82 51.39
N ILE A 246 7.91 7.53 52.25
CA ILE A 246 8.35 7.01 53.55
C ILE A 246 7.50 7.66 54.61
N ILE A 247 6.78 6.83 55.38
CA ILE A 247 5.99 7.25 56.54
C ILE A 247 6.77 6.90 57.84
N SER A 248 6.69 7.82 58.84
CA SER A 248 7.26 7.52 60.15
C SER A 248 6.70 6.23 60.70
N GLY A 249 7.58 5.30 61.12
CA GLY A 249 7.17 4.14 61.86
C GLY A 249 6.55 4.58 63.19
N SER A 250 5.42 4.01 63.55
CA SER A 250 4.82 4.14 64.87
C SER A 250 5.62 3.34 65.88
#